data_2fb9592a87f2cb969e8bd5d7f2ba7039
#
_entry.id   2fb9592a87f2cb969e8bd5d7f2ba7039
#
_cell.length_a   1.000
_cell.length_b   1.000
_cell.length_c   1.000
_cell.angle_alpha   90.00
_cell.angle_beta   90.00
_cell.angle_gamma   90.00
#
_symmetry.space_group_name_H-M   'P 1'
#
loop_
_entity.id
_entity.type
_entity.pdbx_description
1 polymer ?
#
loop_
_entity_poly.entity_id
_entity_poly.type
_entity_poly.pdbx_seq_one_letter_code
_entity_poly.pdbx_strand_id
1 'polypeptide(L)'
;GRDRRQRQMCIRDSLISGPVALNANSKINLIKVNSANEMQKSVMDCMKTSDIFIGCAAVSDFKSSDISDTKIKKEGISKIDIQLEKNVDILANVASKYKSAYVVGFAAETSDVVNNAKKKLISKNLDMIVSNDVSDKAIGFDADENEVNIITENESIFLKRDKKIRIAREILNFMSLKIN
;
A
#
# COMPACT_ATOMS: atom_id res chain seq x y z
N GLY A 1 25.82 -18.09 -14.38
CA GLY A 1 25.49 -18.62 -13.06
C GLY A 1 25.88 -17.73 -11.88
N ARG A 2 26.85 -16.83 -12.02
CA ARG A 2 27.27 -15.91 -10.95
C ARG A 2 26.27 -14.76 -10.72
N ASP A 3 25.63 -14.30 -11.76
CA ASP A 3 24.76 -13.09 -11.71
C ASP A 3 23.47 -13.30 -10.90
N ARG A 4 22.82 -14.47 -10.98
CA ARG A 4 21.58 -14.75 -10.21
C ARG A 4 21.83 -14.88 -8.70
N ARG A 5 22.95 -15.47 -8.27
CA ARG A 5 23.25 -15.59 -6.81
C ARG A 5 23.67 -14.26 -6.20
N GLN A 6 24.38 -13.40 -6.95
CA GLN A 6 24.72 -12.07 -6.48
C GLN A 6 23.50 -11.14 -6.37
N ARG A 7 22.53 -11.20 -7.28
CA ARG A 7 21.28 -10.42 -7.19
C ARG A 7 20.45 -10.85 -5.97
N GLN A 8 20.36 -12.14 -5.64
CA GLN A 8 19.65 -12.60 -4.44
C GLN A 8 20.29 -12.13 -3.12
N MET A 9 21.58 -11.86 -3.09
CA MET A 9 22.27 -11.36 -1.87
C MET A 9 22.12 -9.85 -1.64
N CYS A 10 21.67 -9.08 -2.63
CA CYS A 10 21.55 -7.63 -2.55
C CYS A 10 20.11 -7.14 -2.34
N ILE A 11 19.11 -8.02 -2.38
CA ILE A 11 17.71 -7.66 -2.11
C ILE A 11 17.55 -7.41 -0.61
N ARG A 12 17.22 -6.19 -0.24
CA ARG A 12 16.90 -5.78 1.13
C ARG A 12 15.44 -5.37 1.17
N ASP A 13 14.62 -6.23 1.78
CA ASP A 13 13.20 -5.96 1.94
C ASP A 13 12.97 -5.29 3.30
N SER A 14 12.29 -4.15 3.27
CA SER A 14 11.77 -3.50 4.48
C SER A 14 10.24 -3.54 4.43
N LEU A 15 9.63 -4.03 5.50
CA LEU A 15 8.19 -4.03 5.69
C LEU A 15 7.82 -3.00 6.75
N ILE A 16 7.16 -1.93 6.33
CA ILE A 16 6.60 -0.94 7.25
C ILE A 16 5.16 -1.34 7.51
N SER A 17 4.84 -1.66 8.76
CA SER A 17 3.55 -2.24 9.13
C SER A 17 2.89 -1.48 10.26
N GLY A 18 1.62 -1.13 10.07
CA GLY A 18 0.73 -0.72 11.15
C GLY A 18 0.43 -1.86 12.13
N PRO A 19 -0.45 -1.65 13.11
CA PRO A 19 -0.84 -2.66 14.07
C PRO A 19 -1.62 -3.78 13.40
N VAL A 20 -0.97 -4.95 13.23
CA VAL A 20 -1.58 -6.17 12.67
C VAL A 20 -1.17 -7.38 13.49
N ALA A 21 -2.00 -8.42 13.50
CA ALA A 21 -1.72 -9.68 14.20
C ALA A 21 -0.73 -10.59 13.46
N LEU A 22 -0.49 -10.31 12.18
CA LEU A 22 0.40 -11.13 11.36
C LEU A 22 1.87 -10.88 11.69
N ASN A 23 2.67 -11.94 11.70
CA ASN A 23 4.11 -11.88 11.89
C ASN A 23 4.82 -11.82 10.55
N ALA A 24 5.82 -10.96 10.43
CA ALA A 24 6.71 -10.94 9.28
C ALA A 24 7.73 -12.08 9.34
N ASN A 25 8.23 -12.49 8.18
CA ASN A 25 9.35 -13.41 8.11
C ASN A 25 10.60 -12.79 8.77
N SER A 26 11.36 -13.57 9.53
CA SER A 26 12.56 -13.13 10.26
C SER A 26 13.69 -12.55 9.37
N LYS A 27 13.63 -12.79 8.06
CA LYS A 27 14.60 -12.24 7.08
C LYS A 27 14.25 -10.83 6.59
N ILE A 28 13.06 -10.32 6.92
CA ILE A 28 12.57 -9.01 6.49
C ILE A 28 12.86 -7.99 7.59
N ASN A 29 13.39 -6.83 7.21
CA ASN A 29 13.49 -5.69 8.12
C ASN A 29 12.10 -5.14 8.43
N LEU A 30 11.54 -5.47 9.60
CA LEU A 30 10.21 -5.04 10.02
C LEU A 30 10.29 -3.73 10.81
N ILE A 31 9.60 -2.70 10.32
CA ILE A 31 9.44 -1.41 10.98
C ILE A 31 7.96 -1.27 11.37
N LYS A 32 7.68 -1.34 12.67
CA LYS A 32 6.32 -1.15 13.20
C LYS A 32 6.01 0.32 13.41
N VAL A 33 4.83 0.75 13.01
CA VAL A 33 4.32 2.12 13.11
C VAL A 33 2.89 2.10 13.61
N ASN A 34 2.47 3.16 14.30
CA ASN A 34 1.12 3.26 14.89
C ASN A 34 0.27 4.37 14.24
N SER A 35 0.87 5.26 13.48
CA SER A 35 0.19 6.39 12.85
C SER A 35 0.58 6.57 11.39
N ALA A 36 -0.27 7.28 10.64
CA ALA A 36 0.02 7.64 9.25
C ALA A 36 1.28 8.52 9.15
N ASN A 37 1.53 9.39 10.10
CA ASN A 37 2.73 10.23 10.13
C ASN A 37 4.00 9.41 10.35
N GLU A 38 3.98 8.42 11.27
CA GLU A 38 5.10 7.50 11.47
C GLU A 38 5.35 6.64 10.22
N MET A 39 4.27 6.15 9.59
CA MET A 39 4.37 5.39 8.35
C MET A 39 5.01 6.24 7.25
N GLN A 40 4.54 7.47 7.03
CA GLN A 40 5.12 8.38 6.07
C GLN A 40 6.62 8.61 6.31
N LYS A 41 7.00 8.92 7.56
CA LYS A 41 8.40 9.14 7.92
C LYS A 41 9.25 7.91 7.61
N SER A 42 8.81 6.74 8.05
CA SER A 42 9.52 5.47 7.82
C SER A 42 9.65 5.13 6.33
N VAL A 43 8.58 5.36 5.55
CA VAL A 43 8.62 5.18 4.09
C VAL A 43 9.65 6.12 3.47
N MET A 44 9.62 7.43 3.80
CA MET A 44 10.56 8.39 3.23
C MET A 44 12.01 8.07 3.60
N ASP A 45 12.26 7.53 4.78
CA ASP A 45 13.61 7.11 5.20
C ASP A 45 14.08 5.88 4.43
N CYS A 46 13.23 4.86 4.25
CA CYS A 46 13.56 3.66 3.47
C CYS A 46 13.76 3.99 1.98
N MET A 47 12.96 4.90 1.42
CA MET A 47 13.03 5.27 0.00
C MET A 47 14.33 5.93 -0.41
N LYS A 48 15.15 6.42 0.51
CA LYS A 48 16.49 6.97 0.20
C LYS A 48 17.42 5.93 -0.43
N THR A 49 17.14 4.65 -0.20
CA THR A 49 17.99 3.51 -0.65
C THR A 49 17.17 2.38 -1.28
N SER A 50 15.93 2.65 -1.68
CA SER A 50 15.04 1.65 -2.27
C SER A 50 14.69 2.01 -3.70
N ASP A 51 14.66 0.99 -4.56
CA ASP A 51 14.33 1.11 -5.98
C ASP A 51 12.85 0.85 -6.27
N ILE A 52 12.14 0.21 -5.32
CA ILE A 52 10.74 -0.21 -5.48
C ILE A 52 9.95 0.17 -4.24
N PHE A 53 8.76 0.71 -4.44
CA PHE A 53 7.78 0.94 -3.38
C PHE A 53 6.45 0.25 -3.70
N ILE A 54 5.95 -0.55 -2.77
CA ILE A 54 4.65 -1.20 -2.88
C ILE A 54 3.76 -0.72 -1.73
N GLY A 55 2.80 0.13 -2.04
CA GLY A 55 1.85 0.70 -1.08
C GLY A 55 0.55 -0.10 -1.00
N CYS A 56 0.48 -1.07 -0.07
CA CYS A 56 -0.72 -1.90 0.16
C CYS A 56 -1.53 -1.45 1.39
N ALA A 57 -0.97 -0.62 2.26
CA ALA A 57 -1.63 -0.22 3.50
C ALA A 57 -2.84 0.67 3.23
N ALA A 58 -3.96 0.37 3.87
CA ALA A 58 -5.13 1.24 3.89
C ALA A 58 -4.92 2.37 4.92
N VAL A 59 -4.22 3.42 4.51
CA VAL A 59 -4.00 4.60 5.34
C VAL A 59 -5.22 5.51 5.24
N SER A 60 -5.73 5.98 6.38
CA SER A 60 -6.86 6.91 6.42
C SER A 60 -6.53 8.22 5.71
N ASP A 61 -7.47 8.74 4.92
CA ASP A 61 -7.33 10.04 4.25
C ASP A 61 -7.35 11.23 5.21
N PHE A 62 -7.97 11.06 6.38
CA PHE A 62 -8.14 12.09 7.39
C PHE A 62 -7.71 11.61 8.77
N LYS A 63 -7.23 12.52 9.58
CA LYS A 63 -6.92 12.33 11.01
C LYS A 63 -7.52 13.47 11.83
N SER A 64 -7.68 13.25 13.14
CA SER A 64 -8.08 14.35 14.04
C SER A 64 -7.00 15.42 14.07
N SER A 65 -7.39 16.70 13.93
CA SER A 65 -6.48 17.84 14.11
C SER A 65 -6.13 18.06 15.58
N ASP A 66 -7.06 17.76 16.47
CA ASP A 66 -6.90 17.90 17.90
C ASP A 66 -6.75 16.53 18.57
N ILE A 67 -5.56 16.28 19.12
CA ILE A 67 -5.25 15.07 19.88
C ILE A 67 -5.22 15.46 21.36
N SER A 68 -6.10 14.87 22.17
CA SER A 68 -6.07 15.05 23.61
C SER A 68 -5.24 13.98 24.30
N ASP A 69 -4.23 14.38 25.04
CA ASP A 69 -3.41 13.48 25.84
C ASP A 69 -4.15 12.99 27.11
N THR A 70 -5.31 13.58 27.39
CA THR A 70 -6.11 13.24 28.57
C THR A 70 -7.49 12.75 28.17
N LYS A 71 -8.07 11.90 29.05
CA LYS A 71 -9.42 11.38 28.84
C LYS A 71 -10.44 12.53 28.82
N ILE A 72 -11.18 12.66 27.75
CA ILE A 72 -12.29 13.61 27.64
C ILE A 72 -13.40 13.18 28.59
N LYS A 73 -13.72 14.06 29.58
CA LYS A 73 -14.80 13.82 30.53
C LYS A 73 -16.16 14.03 29.86
N LYS A 74 -17.10 13.14 30.12
CA LYS A 74 -18.46 13.16 29.51
C LYS A 74 -19.43 14.10 30.22
N GLU A 75 -19.09 14.59 31.45
CA GLU A 75 -19.98 15.38 32.27
C GLU A 75 -20.30 16.75 31.62
N GLY A 76 -21.58 16.99 31.39
CA GLY A 76 -22.08 18.22 30.77
C GLY A 76 -21.93 18.33 29.25
N ILE A 77 -21.38 17.31 28.57
CA ILE A 77 -21.17 17.30 27.11
C ILE A 77 -22.23 16.45 26.44
N SER A 78 -23.13 17.08 25.67
CA SER A 78 -24.15 16.39 24.85
C SER A 78 -23.71 16.13 23.43
N LYS A 79 -22.73 16.89 22.92
CA LYS A 79 -22.18 16.77 21.56
C LYS A 79 -20.67 17.05 21.59
N ILE A 80 -19.92 16.37 20.75
CA ILE A 80 -18.52 16.62 20.51
C ILE A 80 -18.33 16.85 19.02
N ASP A 81 -17.76 17.98 18.63
CA ASP A 81 -17.34 18.26 17.27
C ASP A 81 -15.88 17.83 17.13
N ILE A 82 -15.62 16.99 16.12
CA ILE A 82 -14.26 16.52 15.83
C ILE A 82 -13.83 17.18 14.54
N GLN A 83 -12.79 18.00 14.60
CA GLN A 83 -12.16 18.56 13.43
C GLN A 83 -11.17 17.54 12.83
N LEU A 84 -11.27 17.37 11.52
CA LEU A 84 -10.41 16.47 10.77
C LEU A 84 -9.54 17.26 9.81
N GLU A 85 -8.27 16.89 9.75
CA GLU A 85 -7.33 17.37 8.74
C GLU A 85 -6.89 16.25 7.81
N LYS A 86 -6.53 16.59 6.57
CA LYS A 86 -6.11 15.62 5.57
C LYS A 86 -4.73 15.05 5.89
N ASN A 87 -4.62 13.73 5.86
CA ASN A 87 -3.33 13.04 5.90
C ASN A 87 -2.56 13.26 4.58
N VAL A 88 -1.25 13.14 4.66
CA VAL A 88 -0.41 13.13 3.46
C VAL A 88 -0.64 11.82 2.71
N ASP A 89 -0.88 11.92 1.41
CA ASP A 89 -0.93 10.76 0.52
C ASP A 89 0.49 10.23 0.32
N ILE A 90 0.84 9.17 1.07
CA ILE A 90 2.19 8.58 1.08
C ILE A 90 2.57 8.09 -0.32
N LEU A 91 1.63 7.44 -1.01
CA LEU A 91 1.86 6.88 -2.34
C LEU A 91 2.17 7.96 -3.37
N ALA A 92 1.34 9.01 -3.43
CA ALA A 92 1.58 10.15 -4.32
C ALA A 92 2.87 10.91 -3.96
N ASN A 93 3.19 11.02 -2.66
CA ASN A 93 4.41 11.67 -2.21
C ASN A 93 5.66 10.89 -2.63
N VAL A 94 5.67 9.56 -2.51
CA VAL A 94 6.77 8.72 -3.02
C VAL A 94 6.92 8.89 -4.52
N ALA A 95 5.84 8.73 -5.29
CA ALA A 95 5.86 8.83 -6.75
C ALA A 95 6.31 10.21 -7.24
N SER A 96 6.00 11.28 -6.50
CA SER A 96 6.44 12.63 -6.85
C SER A 96 7.92 12.87 -6.56
N LYS A 97 8.44 12.33 -5.46
CA LYS A 97 9.77 12.62 -4.94
C LYS A 97 10.85 11.70 -5.47
N TYR A 98 10.54 10.43 -5.66
CA TYR A 98 11.50 9.38 -6.07
C TYR A 98 11.20 8.90 -7.50
N LYS A 99 11.54 9.74 -8.48
CA LYS A 99 11.22 9.52 -9.91
C LYS A 99 11.87 8.30 -10.54
N SER A 100 12.95 7.79 -9.96
CA SER A 100 13.63 6.57 -10.41
C SER A 100 13.09 5.29 -9.77
N ALA A 101 12.27 5.41 -8.74
CA ALA A 101 11.70 4.25 -8.09
C ALA A 101 10.47 3.74 -8.85
N TYR A 102 10.29 2.42 -8.90
CA TYR A 102 9.08 1.80 -9.43
C TYR A 102 8.01 1.78 -8.33
N VAL A 103 6.90 2.47 -8.56
CA VAL A 103 5.86 2.72 -7.54
C VAL A 103 4.59 1.95 -7.86
N VAL A 104 4.22 1.05 -6.95
CA VAL A 104 3.03 0.21 -7.05
C VAL A 104 2.01 0.62 -5.98
N GLY A 105 0.79 0.90 -6.41
CA GLY A 105 -0.34 1.16 -5.52
C GLY A 105 -1.32 0.01 -5.45
N PHE A 106 -2.12 -0.03 -4.39
CA PHE A 106 -3.28 -0.91 -4.27
C PHE A 106 -4.56 -0.08 -4.13
N ALA A 107 -5.63 -0.52 -4.77
CA ALA A 107 -6.93 0.12 -4.71
C ALA A 107 -8.03 -0.92 -4.46
N ALA A 108 -8.75 -0.74 -3.36
CA ALA A 108 -9.97 -1.46 -3.06
C ALA A 108 -11.16 -0.62 -3.54
N GLU A 109 -11.93 -1.12 -4.49
CA GLU A 109 -13.03 -0.41 -5.12
C GLU A 109 -14.32 -1.20 -4.95
N THR A 110 -15.46 -0.51 -4.91
CA THR A 110 -16.79 -1.14 -4.83
C THR A 110 -17.57 -1.05 -6.12
N SER A 111 -17.10 -0.24 -7.07
CA SER A 111 -17.73 -0.04 -8.37
C SER A 111 -16.71 0.48 -9.38
N ASP A 112 -16.91 0.19 -10.67
CA ASP A 112 -16.08 0.68 -11.77
C ASP A 112 -14.57 0.52 -11.50
N VAL A 113 -14.21 -0.65 -10.96
CA VAL A 113 -12.91 -1.00 -10.38
C VAL A 113 -11.75 -0.58 -11.28
N VAL A 114 -11.81 -0.95 -12.57
CA VAL A 114 -10.72 -0.70 -13.52
C VAL A 114 -10.57 0.78 -13.84
N ASN A 115 -11.68 1.50 -14.09
CA ASN A 115 -11.60 2.92 -14.44
C ASN A 115 -11.18 3.77 -13.25
N ASN A 116 -11.67 3.46 -12.04
CA ASN A 116 -11.27 4.16 -10.82
C ASN A 116 -9.79 3.92 -10.51
N ALA A 117 -9.30 2.70 -10.69
CA ALA A 117 -7.89 2.39 -10.55
C ALA A 117 -7.02 3.13 -11.60
N LYS A 118 -7.44 3.18 -12.88
CA LYS A 118 -6.75 3.96 -13.91
C LYS A 118 -6.66 5.45 -13.57
N LYS A 119 -7.74 6.04 -13.07
CA LYS A 119 -7.71 7.43 -12.62
C LYS A 119 -6.69 7.64 -11.49
N LYS A 120 -6.62 6.71 -10.52
CA LYS A 120 -5.64 6.76 -9.42
C LYS A 120 -4.22 6.56 -9.92
N LEU A 121 -3.99 5.64 -10.86
CA LEU A 121 -2.69 5.43 -11.49
C LEU A 121 -2.14 6.76 -12.06
N ILE A 122 -2.95 7.42 -12.88
CA ILE A 122 -2.57 8.67 -13.55
C ILE A 122 -2.43 9.82 -12.54
N SER A 123 -3.43 10.03 -11.68
CA SER A 123 -3.46 11.18 -10.76
C SER A 123 -2.34 11.14 -9.71
N LYS A 124 -1.88 9.95 -9.33
CA LYS A 124 -0.79 9.76 -8.38
C LYS A 124 0.55 9.48 -9.05
N ASN A 125 0.61 9.43 -10.40
CA ASN A 125 1.80 9.14 -11.19
C ASN A 125 2.48 7.83 -10.77
N LEU A 126 1.70 6.74 -10.76
CA LEU A 126 2.18 5.39 -10.42
C LEU A 126 2.63 4.65 -11.66
N ASP A 127 3.57 3.70 -11.49
CA ASP A 127 3.98 2.79 -12.57
C ASP A 127 3.00 1.62 -12.72
N MET A 128 2.40 1.20 -11.61
CA MET A 128 1.44 0.10 -11.58
C MET A 128 0.42 0.31 -10.46
N ILE A 129 -0.80 -0.13 -10.67
CA ILE A 129 -1.82 -0.24 -9.63
C ILE A 129 -2.47 -1.62 -9.68
N VAL A 130 -2.66 -2.21 -8.51
CA VAL A 130 -3.39 -3.46 -8.34
C VAL A 130 -4.75 -3.12 -7.73
N SER A 131 -5.82 -3.48 -8.40
CA SER A 131 -7.17 -3.19 -7.92
C SER A 131 -7.98 -4.46 -7.71
N ASN A 132 -8.76 -4.48 -6.66
CA ASN A 132 -9.73 -5.54 -6.38
C ASN A 132 -11.10 -4.97 -6.07
N ASP A 133 -12.12 -5.76 -6.38
CA ASP A 133 -13.49 -5.50 -5.96
C ASP A 133 -13.66 -5.94 -4.50
N VAL A 134 -14.08 -5.04 -3.63
CA VAL A 134 -14.37 -5.34 -2.23
C VAL A 134 -15.86 -5.31 -1.91
N SER A 135 -16.71 -5.22 -2.92
CA SER A 135 -18.18 -5.37 -2.76
C SER A 135 -18.56 -6.82 -2.47
N ASP A 136 -17.81 -7.80 -2.98
CA ASP A 136 -17.97 -9.21 -2.66
C ASP A 136 -17.23 -9.55 -1.35
N LYS A 137 -18.01 -9.85 -0.31
CA LYS A 137 -17.50 -10.24 1.02
C LYS A 137 -16.75 -11.58 1.02
N ALA A 138 -16.86 -12.38 -0.03
CA ALA A 138 -16.15 -13.67 -0.14
C ALA A 138 -14.69 -13.49 -0.56
N ILE A 139 -14.30 -12.32 -1.03
CA ILE A 139 -12.94 -11.95 -1.46
C ILE A 139 -12.53 -10.61 -0.83
N GLY A 140 -11.24 -10.34 -0.74
CA GLY A 140 -10.73 -9.05 -0.23
C GLY A 140 -10.32 -9.11 1.24
N PHE A 141 -10.90 -8.25 2.07
CA PHE A 141 -10.55 -8.18 3.50
C PHE A 141 -10.97 -9.46 4.22
N ASP A 142 -10.12 -9.96 5.12
CA ASP A 142 -10.32 -11.17 5.96
C ASP A 142 -10.53 -12.50 5.20
N ALA A 143 -10.44 -12.52 3.87
CA ALA A 143 -10.46 -13.74 3.07
C ALA A 143 -9.04 -14.21 2.74
N ASP A 144 -8.82 -15.51 2.58
CA ASP A 144 -7.54 -16.09 2.15
C ASP A 144 -7.32 -15.96 0.64
N GLU A 145 -8.39 -15.70 -0.10
CA GLU A 145 -8.40 -15.59 -1.55
C GLU A 145 -8.66 -14.15 -1.98
N ASN A 146 -8.25 -13.84 -3.20
CA ASN A 146 -8.55 -12.57 -3.84
C ASN A 146 -8.59 -12.75 -5.36
N GLU A 147 -9.17 -11.77 -6.06
CA GLU A 147 -9.02 -11.57 -7.50
C GLU A 147 -8.66 -10.12 -7.74
N VAL A 148 -7.82 -9.86 -8.73
CA VAL A 148 -7.28 -8.51 -8.92
C VAL A 148 -7.11 -8.17 -10.39
N ASN A 149 -7.15 -6.88 -10.69
CA ASN A 149 -6.65 -6.33 -11.95
C ASN A 149 -5.28 -5.70 -11.70
N ILE A 150 -4.28 -6.07 -12.48
CA ILE A 150 -3.00 -5.39 -12.56
C ILE A 150 -3.10 -4.40 -13.71
N ILE A 151 -2.86 -3.14 -13.45
CA ILE A 151 -3.04 -2.05 -14.41
C ILE A 151 -1.77 -1.22 -14.45
N THR A 152 -1.24 -1.01 -15.65
CA THR A 152 -0.19 -0.04 -15.98
C THR A 152 -0.75 0.98 -16.97
N GLU A 153 0.05 1.94 -17.40
CA GLU A 153 -0.36 2.91 -18.42
C GLU A 153 -0.81 2.21 -19.72
N ASN A 154 -0.09 1.14 -20.12
CA ASN A 154 -0.23 0.51 -21.44
C ASN A 154 -1.06 -0.77 -21.44
N GLU A 155 -1.30 -1.40 -20.31
CA GLU A 155 -1.97 -2.71 -20.26
C GLU A 155 -2.74 -2.94 -18.96
N SER A 156 -3.69 -3.87 -19.04
CA SER A 156 -4.48 -4.34 -17.90
C SER A 156 -4.64 -5.84 -17.98
N ILE A 157 -4.28 -6.54 -16.90
CA ILE A 157 -4.37 -8.00 -16.79
C ILE A 157 -5.27 -8.35 -15.61
N PHE A 158 -6.22 -9.24 -15.86
CA PHE A 158 -7.08 -9.78 -14.82
C PHE A 158 -6.53 -11.09 -14.29
N LEU A 159 -6.24 -11.16 -13.00
CA LEU A 159 -5.92 -12.38 -12.28
C LEU A 159 -7.17 -12.90 -11.61
N LYS A 160 -7.59 -14.09 -12.05
CA LYS A 160 -8.75 -14.80 -11.49
C LYS A 160 -8.52 -15.14 -10.03
N ARG A 161 -9.63 -15.33 -9.31
CA ARG A 161 -9.66 -15.72 -7.92
C ARG A 161 -8.72 -16.89 -7.61
N ASP A 162 -7.79 -16.65 -6.70
CA ASP A 162 -6.84 -17.63 -6.15
C ASP A 162 -6.37 -17.18 -4.76
N LYS A 163 -5.60 -18.04 -4.10
CA LYS A 163 -4.98 -17.73 -2.80
C LYS A 163 -4.12 -16.47 -2.89
N LYS A 164 -4.21 -15.59 -1.90
CA LYS A 164 -3.44 -14.33 -1.85
C LYS A 164 -1.95 -14.51 -2.10
N ILE A 165 -1.36 -15.62 -1.64
CA ILE A 165 0.06 -15.91 -1.86
C ILE A 165 0.39 -16.17 -3.34
N ARG A 166 -0.53 -16.77 -4.10
CA ARG A 166 -0.35 -16.99 -5.54
C ARG A 166 -0.54 -15.69 -6.31
N ILE A 167 -1.61 -14.95 -5.98
CA ILE A 167 -1.85 -13.61 -6.54
C ILE A 167 -0.61 -12.71 -6.34
N ALA A 168 -0.05 -12.69 -5.12
CA ALA A 168 1.16 -11.90 -4.84
C ALA A 168 2.36 -12.32 -5.71
N ARG A 169 2.56 -13.62 -5.94
CA ARG A 169 3.61 -14.11 -6.84
C ARG A 169 3.41 -13.65 -8.28
N GLU A 170 2.18 -13.73 -8.79
CA GLU A 170 1.87 -13.26 -10.14
C GLU A 170 2.08 -11.74 -10.28
N ILE A 171 1.70 -10.96 -9.27
CA ILE A 171 1.98 -9.51 -9.23
C ILE A 171 3.50 -9.26 -9.30
N LEU A 172 4.29 -9.96 -8.48
CA LEU A 172 5.75 -9.81 -8.47
C LEU A 172 6.39 -10.27 -9.78
N ASN A 173 5.91 -11.37 -10.36
CA ASN A 173 6.36 -11.85 -11.68
C ASN A 173 6.10 -10.81 -12.76
N PHE A 174 4.87 -10.27 -12.81
CA PHE A 174 4.53 -9.23 -13.76
C PHE A 174 5.40 -7.98 -13.57
N MET A 175 5.54 -7.52 -12.35
CA MET A 175 6.39 -6.37 -12.01
C MET A 175 7.85 -6.58 -12.44
N SER A 176 8.39 -7.78 -12.23
CA SER A 176 9.78 -8.10 -12.60
C SER A 176 10.07 -8.02 -14.11
N LEU A 177 9.04 -8.16 -14.94
CA LEU A 177 9.14 -7.98 -16.40
C LEU A 177 9.16 -6.50 -16.82
N LYS A 178 8.76 -5.59 -15.94
CA LYS A 178 8.67 -4.14 -16.21
C LYS A 178 9.84 -3.35 -15.64
N ILE A 179 10.51 -3.92 -14.64
CA ILE A 179 11.69 -3.32 -14.03
C ILE A 179 12.92 -3.88 -14.73
N ASN A 180 13.47 -3.14 -15.68
CA ASN A 180 14.72 -3.46 -16.40
C ASN A 180 15.85 -2.54 -15.93
#